data_8eaffdf688a1c6043abf026f29f7a602
#
_entry.id   8eaffdf688a1c6043abf026f29f7a602
#
_cell.length_a   1.000
_cell.length_b   1.000
_cell.length_c   1.000
_cell.angle_alpha   90.00
_cell.angle_beta   90.00
_cell.angle_gamma   90.00
#
_symmetry.space_group_name_H-M   'P 1'
#
loop_
_entity.id
_entity.type
_entity.pdbx_description
1 polymer ?
#
loop_
_entity_poly.entity_id
_entity_poly.type
_entity_poly.pdbx_seq_one_letter_code
_entity_poly.pdbx_strand_id
1 'polypeptide(L)'
;YNKPFSYETFNGQIALITKDVYLKVGGYNSEITWGMDNENEELGRRIIKKHKLLLDPTFQVKHNFPGFNKLTKTYFYRVSSWMLVFMEDMKFESGGPAALDSGLAALSVPIFLLFLTIGLIFNSIFIILCFIFLIIWLNGYIKFFRYVLTNKPKFLVQSILLNLWFSSIISFGAIWGLLRWVIGHRVIKS
;
A
#
# COMPACT_ATOMS: atom_id res chain seq x y z
N TYR A 1 20.44 5.33 -4.91
CA TYR A 1 20.76 4.01 -5.47
C TYR A 1 21.11 4.21 -6.95
N ASN A 2 22.38 3.91 -7.34
CA ASN A 2 22.86 4.04 -8.73
C ASN A 2 23.09 2.66 -9.38
N LYS A 3 22.70 1.57 -8.70
CA LYS A 3 22.87 0.19 -9.19
C LYS A 3 21.57 -0.58 -8.99
N PRO A 4 21.28 -1.55 -9.87
CA PRO A 4 20.16 -2.46 -9.67
C PRO A 4 20.24 -3.19 -8.33
N PHE A 5 19.09 -3.39 -7.68
CA PHE A 5 18.98 -4.13 -6.42
C PHE A 5 17.80 -5.09 -6.45
N SER A 6 17.86 -6.11 -5.60
CA SER A 6 16.79 -7.10 -5.51
C SER A 6 15.49 -6.46 -5.02
N TYR A 7 14.38 -6.79 -5.67
CA TYR A 7 13.06 -6.28 -5.38
C TYR A 7 12.03 -7.42 -5.41
N GLU A 8 10.90 -7.27 -4.75
CA GLU A 8 9.91 -8.34 -4.64
C GLU A 8 8.65 -8.10 -5.47
N THR A 9 8.42 -6.86 -5.88
CA THR A 9 7.20 -6.49 -6.60
C THR A 9 7.48 -6.31 -8.10
N PHE A 10 6.68 -6.97 -8.94
CA PHE A 10 6.71 -6.75 -10.38
C PHE A 10 5.96 -5.46 -10.72
N ASN A 11 6.65 -4.48 -11.29
CA ASN A 11 6.05 -3.20 -11.62
C ASN A 11 5.47 -3.22 -13.04
N GLY A 12 4.16 -3.41 -13.17
CA GLY A 12 3.50 -3.47 -14.46
C GLY A 12 3.52 -2.18 -15.29
N GLN A 13 3.90 -1.05 -14.72
CA GLN A 13 4.00 0.23 -15.47
C GLN A 13 5.27 0.27 -16.35
N ILE A 14 6.35 -0.31 -15.86
CA ILE A 14 7.59 -0.49 -16.59
C ILE A 14 8.29 -1.73 -16.05
N ALA A 15 8.29 -2.78 -16.84
CA ALA A 15 8.97 -4.02 -16.51
C ALA A 15 9.47 -4.70 -17.77
N LEU A 16 10.59 -5.39 -17.65
CA LEU A 16 11.15 -6.26 -18.68
C LEU A 16 11.20 -7.66 -18.12
N ILE A 17 10.69 -8.61 -18.88
CA ILE A 17 10.75 -10.03 -18.59
C ILE A 17 11.03 -10.79 -19.89
N THR A 18 11.87 -11.82 -19.82
CA THR A 18 12.08 -12.67 -20.99
C THR A 18 10.84 -13.53 -21.23
N LYS A 19 10.55 -13.81 -22.50
CA LYS A 19 9.43 -14.66 -22.91
C LYS A 19 9.47 -16.02 -22.21
N ASP A 20 10.65 -16.61 -22.08
CA ASP A 20 10.82 -17.93 -21.45
C ASP A 20 10.46 -17.91 -19.97
N VAL A 21 10.90 -16.88 -19.22
CA VAL A 21 10.54 -16.74 -17.81
C VAL A 21 9.03 -16.51 -17.68
N TYR A 22 8.46 -15.61 -18.49
CA TYR A 22 7.03 -15.33 -18.49
C TYR A 22 6.18 -16.56 -18.71
N LEU A 23 6.53 -17.39 -19.72
CA LEU A 23 5.81 -18.63 -20.02
C LEU A 23 6.01 -19.69 -18.93
N LYS A 24 7.24 -19.84 -18.39
CA LYS A 24 7.55 -20.81 -17.33
C LYS A 24 6.81 -20.53 -16.01
N VAL A 25 6.51 -19.27 -15.71
CA VAL A 25 5.71 -18.90 -14.53
C VAL A 25 4.21 -18.85 -14.82
N GLY A 26 3.77 -19.16 -16.07
CA GLY A 26 2.37 -19.25 -16.45
C GLY A 26 1.71 -17.92 -16.87
N GLY A 27 2.49 -16.85 -17.08
CA GLY A 27 1.97 -15.54 -17.51
C GLY A 27 1.05 -14.85 -16.48
N TYR A 28 0.25 -13.91 -16.93
CA TYR A 28 -0.79 -13.30 -16.08
C TYR A 28 -1.92 -14.27 -15.82
N ASN A 29 -2.44 -14.28 -14.59
CA ASN A 29 -3.62 -15.05 -14.23
C ASN A 29 -4.88 -14.34 -14.73
N SER A 30 -5.53 -14.92 -15.76
CA SER A 30 -6.77 -14.38 -16.35
C SER A 30 -8.00 -14.49 -15.43
N GLU A 31 -7.92 -15.25 -14.34
CA GLU A 31 -9.00 -15.37 -13.36
C GLU A 31 -9.05 -14.18 -12.37
N ILE A 32 -8.00 -13.37 -12.33
CA ILE A 32 -7.98 -12.14 -11.53
C ILE A 32 -8.81 -11.08 -12.25
N THR A 33 -10.11 -11.11 -12.04
CA THR A 33 -11.08 -10.21 -12.72
C THR A 33 -11.41 -8.95 -11.94
N TRP A 34 -10.78 -8.71 -10.81
CA TRP A 34 -11.16 -7.69 -9.85
C TRP A 34 -10.63 -6.27 -10.15
N GLY A 35 -10.09 -6.10 -11.34
CA GLY A 35 -10.01 -4.82 -12.04
C GLY A 35 -9.10 -3.76 -11.46
N MET A 36 -8.11 -4.09 -10.61
CA MET A 36 -7.13 -3.10 -10.15
C MET A 36 -5.81 -3.74 -9.73
N ASP A 37 -4.96 -4.02 -10.73
CA ASP A 37 -3.50 -4.09 -10.61
C ASP A 37 -2.88 -5.15 -9.67
N ASN A 38 -3.66 -6.09 -9.12
CA ASN A 38 -3.08 -7.17 -8.31
C ASN A 38 -2.50 -8.30 -9.17
N GLU A 39 -2.77 -8.30 -10.46
CA GLU A 39 -2.15 -9.22 -11.42
C GLU A 39 -0.64 -9.06 -11.47
N ASN A 40 -0.13 -7.85 -11.24
CA ASN A 40 1.31 -7.57 -11.21
C ASN A 40 1.96 -8.10 -9.93
N GLU A 41 1.33 -7.89 -8.77
CA GLU A 41 1.77 -8.42 -7.50
C GLU A 41 1.74 -9.96 -7.49
N GLU A 42 0.67 -10.56 -8.01
CA GLU A 42 0.54 -12.01 -8.11
C GLU A 42 1.61 -12.61 -9.04
N LEU A 43 1.79 -12.04 -10.23
CA LEU A 43 2.84 -12.46 -11.16
C LEU A 43 4.23 -12.31 -10.53
N GLY A 44 4.48 -11.19 -9.85
CA GLY A 44 5.72 -10.95 -9.13
C GLY A 44 6.03 -12.03 -8.11
N ARG A 45 5.04 -12.42 -7.30
CA ARG A 45 5.15 -13.51 -6.32
C ARG A 45 5.50 -14.86 -6.95
N ARG A 46 4.97 -15.18 -8.13
CA ARG A 46 5.34 -16.40 -8.87
C ARG A 46 6.75 -16.33 -9.43
N ILE A 47 7.16 -15.15 -9.93
CA ILE A 47 8.51 -14.94 -10.46
C ILE A 47 9.55 -15.12 -9.36
N ILE A 48 9.39 -14.48 -8.18
CA ILE A 48 10.41 -14.51 -7.13
C ILE A 48 10.63 -15.89 -6.50
N LYS A 49 9.68 -16.82 -6.66
CA LYS A 49 9.87 -18.23 -6.22
C LYS A 49 11.00 -18.93 -6.95
N LYS A 50 11.33 -18.52 -8.18
CA LYS A 50 12.28 -19.23 -9.06
C LYS A 50 13.31 -18.30 -9.71
N HIS A 51 13.05 -17.00 -9.74
CA HIS A 51 13.86 -15.99 -10.41
C HIS A 51 14.06 -14.77 -9.53
N LYS A 52 15.11 -13.99 -9.79
CA LYS A 52 15.32 -12.70 -9.12
C LYS A 52 14.60 -11.58 -9.88
N LEU A 53 13.87 -10.74 -9.17
CA LEU A 53 13.43 -9.44 -9.66
C LEU A 53 14.46 -8.39 -9.27
N LEU A 54 14.81 -7.53 -10.22
CA LEU A 54 15.72 -6.43 -10.01
C LEU A 54 14.98 -5.12 -10.28
N LEU A 55 15.08 -4.17 -9.37
CA LEU A 55 14.72 -2.78 -9.61
C LEU A 55 15.96 -2.03 -10.05
N ASP A 56 15.94 -1.53 -11.30
CA ASP A 56 17.01 -0.72 -11.84
C ASP A 56 16.58 0.75 -11.80
N PRO A 57 17.23 1.61 -10.99
CA PRO A 57 16.88 3.01 -10.86
C PRO A 57 17.16 3.84 -12.11
N THR A 58 17.87 3.31 -13.11
CA THR A 58 18.07 3.97 -14.42
C THR A 58 16.82 3.88 -15.29
N PHE A 59 15.94 2.87 -15.08
CA PHE A 59 14.66 2.76 -15.75
C PHE A 59 13.64 3.68 -15.08
N GLN A 60 13.44 4.84 -15.66
CA GLN A 60 12.52 5.84 -15.11
C GLN A 60 11.45 6.20 -16.14
N VAL A 61 10.20 6.30 -15.69
CA VAL A 61 9.08 6.76 -16.49
C VAL A 61 8.40 7.95 -15.82
N LYS A 62 7.99 8.91 -16.63
CA LYS A 62 7.14 9.99 -16.15
C LYS A 62 5.72 9.49 -16.04
N HIS A 63 5.24 9.36 -14.81
CA HIS A 63 3.87 8.94 -14.53
C HIS A 63 2.95 10.15 -14.39
N ASN A 64 1.79 10.11 -15.04
CA ASN A 64 0.76 11.13 -14.87
C ASN A 64 -0.12 10.73 -13.69
N PHE A 65 -0.04 11.46 -12.58
CA PHE A 65 -0.85 11.19 -11.40
C PHE A 65 -2.31 11.58 -11.65
N PRO A 66 -3.26 10.73 -11.26
CA PRO A 66 -4.68 11.06 -11.35
C PRO A 66 -5.06 12.16 -10.37
N GLY A 67 -6.15 12.88 -10.66
CA GLY A 67 -6.72 13.86 -9.74
C GLY A 67 -7.20 13.22 -8.43
N PHE A 68 -7.42 14.06 -7.40
CA PHE A 68 -7.73 13.66 -6.02
C PHE A 68 -8.85 12.61 -5.91
N ASN A 69 -10.00 12.85 -6.56
CA ASN A 69 -11.15 11.94 -6.47
C ASN A 69 -10.85 10.55 -7.07
N LYS A 70 -10.16 10.52 -8.21
CA LYS A 70 -9.76 9.27 -8.84
C LYS A 70 -8.73 8.54 -7.98
N LEU A 71 -7.78 9.28 -7.41
CA LEU A 71 -6.74 8.72 -6.55
C LEU A 71 -7.35 8.11 -5.27
N THR A 72 -8.30 8.80 -4.62
CA THR A 72 -9.03 8.30 -3.45
C THR A 72 -9.72 6.96 -3.74
N LYS A 73 -10.46 6.88 -4.86
CA LYS A 73 -11.10 5.63 -5.29
C LYS A 73 -10.07 4.53 -5.57
N THR A 74 -8.99 4.87 -6.26
CA THR A 74 -7.92 3.93 -6.60
C THR A 74 -7.29 3.33 -5.34
N TYR A 75 -6.92 4.15 -4.35
CA TYR A 75 -6.36 3.64 -3.09
C TYR A 75 -7.32 2.72 -2.35
N PHE A 76 -8.59 3.09 -2.24
CA PHE A 76 -9.59 2.25 -1.58
C PHE A 76 -9.70 0.87 -2.25
N TYR A 77 -9.91 0.84 -3.56
CA TYR A 77 -10.12 -0.43 -4.28
C TYR A 77 -8.85 -1.28 -4.36
N ARG A 78 -7.69 -0.66 -4.61
CA ARG A 78 -6.40 -1.39 -4.64
C ARG A 78 -6.10 -2.05 -3.31
N VAL A 79 -6.24 -1.33 -2.20
CA VAL A 79 -5.98 -1.90 -0.88
C VAL A 79 -7.02 -2.95 -0.52
N SER A 80 -8.29 -2.75 -0.87
CA SER A 80 -9.33 -3.77 -0.68
C SER A 80 -9.00 -5.07 -1.42
N SER A 81 -8.52 -4.99 -2.65
CA SER A 81 -8.13 -6.15 -3.43
C SER A 81 -6.81 -6.76 -2.95
N TRP A 82 -5.83 -5.92 -2.60
CA TRP A 82 -4.57 -6.38 -2.03
C TRP A 82 -4.78 -7.16 -0.71
N MET A 83 -5.75 -6.73 0.10
CA MET A 83 -6.09 -7.44 1.34
C MET A 83 -6.57 -8.87 1.10
N LEU A 84 -7.27 -9.15 0.00
CA LEU A 84 -7.63 -10.51 -0.37
C LEU A 84 -6.40 -11.36 -0.65
N VAL A 85 -5.43 -10.80 -1.40
CA VAL A 85 -4.14 -11.46 -1.68
C VAL A 85 -3.34 -11.68 -0.40
N PHE A 86 -3.31 -10.67 0.48
CA PHE A 86 -2.64 -10.76 1.77
C PHE A 86 -3.21 -11.87 2.65
N MET A 87 -4.53 -12.02 2.69
CA MET A 87 -5.19 -13.05 3.50
C MET A 87 -4.90 -14.49 3.04
N GLU A 88 -4.43 -14.69 1.82
CA GLU A 88 -3.99 -16.00 1.34
C GLU A 88 -2.60 -16.38 1.86
N ASP A 89 -1.67 -15.42 1.87
CA ASP A 89 -0.26 -15.67 2.20
C ASP A 89 0.13 -15.16 3.59
N MET A 90 -0.64 -14.26 4.20
CA MET A 90 -0.37 -13.55 5.46
C MET A 90 1.03 -12.88 5.48
N LYS A 91 1.49 -12.43 4.30
CA LYS A 91 2.84 -11.91 4.12
C LYS A 91 2.83 -10.46 3.65
N PHE A 92 3.48 -9.60 4.42
CA PHE A 92 3.80 -8.23 4.00
C PHE A 92 5.00 -8.22 3.04
N GLU A 93 5.07 -7.20 2.21
CA GLU A 93 6.25 -6.96 1.37
C GLU A 93 7.42 -6.44 2.22
N SER A 94 8.65 -6.67 1.75
CA SER A 94 9.88 -6.23 2.43
C SER A 94 10.08 -4.71 2.43
N GLY A 95 9.25 -3.97 1.68
CA GLY A 95 9.28 -2.52 1.58
C GLY A 95 8.16 -1.96 0.72
N GLY A 96 8.08 -0.63 0.64
CA GLY A 96 7.06 0.06 -0.14
C GLY A 96 5.70 0.20 0.57
N PRO A 97 4.63 0.49 -0.18
CA PRO A 97 3.31 0.77 0.40
C PRO A 97 2.65 -0.42 1.10
N ALA A 98 3.03 -1.65 0.73
CA ALA A 98 2.49 -2.90 1.28
C ALA A 98 3.38 -3.49 2.39
N ALA A 99 4.33 -2.72 2.93
CA ALA A 99 5.15 -3.11 4.08
C ALA A 99 4.38 -2.97 5.39
N LEU A 100 4.80 -3.72 6.39
CA LEU A 100 4.16 -3.76 7.71
C LEU A 100 4.11 -2.38 8.38
N ASP A 101 5.21 -1.62 8.35
CA ASP A 101 5.30 -0.28 8.92
C ASP A 101 4.32 0.71 8.27
N SER A 102 4.19 0.66 6.94
CA SER A 102 3.23 1.45 6.19
C SER A 102 1.78 1.07 6.53
N GLY A 103 1.51 -0.23 6.66
CA GLY A 103 0.19 -0.74 7.06
C GLY A 103 -0.20 -0.31 8.47
N LEU A 104 0.71 -0.46 9.44
CA LEU A 104 0.49 -0.03 10.83
C LEU A 104 0.29 1.49 10.92
N ALA A 105 1.09 2.27 10.19
CA ALA A 105 0.93 3.71 10.14
C ALA A 105 -0.41 4.14 9.55
N ALA A 106 -0.88 3.48 8.48
CA ALA A 106 -2.18 3.78 7.91
C ALA A 106 -3.31 3.44 8.89
N LEU A 107 -3.31 2.25 9.50
CA LEU A 107 -4.31 1.80 10.46
C LEU A 107 -4.37 2.65 11.73
N SER A 108 -3.25 3.25 12.13
CA SER A 108 -3.21 4.11 13.33
C SER A 108 -4.06 5.37 13.18
N VAL A 109 -4.32 5.87 11.95
CA VAL A 109 -5.08 7.11 11.74
C VAL A 109 -6.54 6.99 12.15
N PRO A 110 -7.35 6.02 11.68
CA PRO A 110 -8.73 5.90 12.12
C PRO A 110 -8.84 5.58 13.62
N ILE A 111 -7.88 4.85 14.19
CA ILE A 111 -7.83 4.58 15.64
C ILE A 111 -7.53 5.87 16.41
N PHE A 112 -6.58 6.66 15.95
CA PHE A 112 -6.31 8.00 16.48
C PHE A 112 -7.57 8.87 16.47
N LEU A 113 -8.28 8.96 15.34
CA LEU A 113 -9.51 9.75 15.21
C LEU A 113 -10.62 9.24 16.14
N LEU A 114 -10.74 7.92 16.29
CA LEU A 114 -11.71 7.29 17.20
C LEU A 114 -11.41 7.68 18.65
N PHE A 115 -10.18 7.48 19.13
CA PHE A 115 -9.79 7.83 20.50
C PHE A 115 -9.87 9.33 20.77
N LEU A 116 -9.53 10.17 19.78
CA LEU A 116 -9.72 11.61 19.88
C LEU A 116 -11.19 11.96 20.09
N THR A 117 -12.09 11.38 19.30
CA THR A 117 -13.54 11.63 19.40
C THR A 117 -14.07 11.17 20.74
N ILE A 118 -13.73 9.97 21.20
CA ILE A 118 -14.14 9.43 22.50
C ILE A 118 -13.59 10.31 23.63
N GLY A 119 -12.33 10.74 23.52
CA GLY A 119 -11.69 11.60 24.51
C GLY A 119 -12.34 12.97 24.67
N LEU A 120 -12.79 13.56 23.56
CA LEU A 120 -13.48 14.84 23.56
C LEU A 120 -14.91 14.76 24.12
N ILE A 121 -15.59 13.62 23.92
CA ILE A 121 -17.01 13.48 24.30
C ILE A 121 -17.17 12.87 25.69
N PHE A 122 -16.37 11.87 26.05
CA PHE A 122 -16.61 11.06 27.26
C PHE A 122 -15.57 11.25 28.35
N ASN A 123 -14.28 11.08 28.02
CA ASN A 123 -13.21 11.11 29.03
C ASN A 123 -11.85 11.46 28.42
N SER A 124 -11.24 12.53 28.93
CA SER A 124 -9.94 13.06 28.46
C SER A 124 -8.79 12.04 28.52
N ILE A 125 -8.88 10.96 29.30
CA ILE A 125 -7.84 9.92 29.34
C ILE A 125 -7.60 9.28 27.95
N PHE A 126 -8.65 9.20 27.13
CA PHE A 126 -8.53 8.68 25.76
C PHE A 126 -7.72 9.59 24.83
N ILE A 127 -7.59 10.90 25.18
CA ILE A 127 -6.71 11.82 24.44
C ILE A 127 -5.24 11.40 24.60
N ILE A 128 -4.87 10.86 25.77
CA ILE A 128 -3.50 10.34 25.99
C ILE A 128 -3.24 9.16 25.06
N LEU A 129 -4.21 8.25 24.91
CA LEU A 129 -4.09 7.11 24.00
C LEU A 129 -3.97 7.53 22.53
N CYS A 130 -4.67 8.59 22.11
CA CYS A 130 -4.58 9.04 20.73
C CYS A 130 -3.16 9.49 20.34
N PHE A 131 -2.36 10.02 21.29
CA PHE A 131 -0.96 10.39 21.01
C PHE A 131 -0.09 9.18 20.63
N ILE A 132 -0.36 7.99 21.18
CA ILE A 132 0.37 6.77 20.81
C ILE A 132 0.17 6.48 19.31
N PHE A 133 -1.06 6.53 18.83
CA PHE A 133 -1.38 6.28 17.42
C PHE A 133 -0.87 7.39 16.51
N LEU A 134 -0.87 8.64 16.98
CA LEU A 134 -0.25 9.75 16.25
C LEU A 134 1.27 9.52 16.07
N ILE A 135 1.95 9.04 17.10
CA ILE A 135 3.39 8.73 17.04
C ILE A 135 3.64 7.57 16.06
N ILE A 136 2.83 6.52 16.08
CA ILE A 136 2.94 5.39 15.14
C ILE A 136 2.82 5.89 13.70
N TRP A 137 1.79 6.70 13.42
CA TRP A 137 1.61 7.31 12.10
C TRP A 137 2.81 8.18 11.68
N LEU A 138 3.25 9.09 12.56
CA LEU A 138 4.39 9.95 12.28
C LEU A 138 5.66 9.16 11.99
N ASN A 139 5.95 8.11 12.77
CA ASN A 139 7.12 7.26 12.55
C ASN A 139 7.09 6.57 11.19
N GLY A 140 5.93 6.05 10.76
CA GLY A 140 5.80 5.41 9.45
C GLY A 140 6.05 6.35 8.27
N TYR A 141 5.71 7.65 8.44
CA TYR A 141 5.85 8.64 7.37
C TYR A 141 6.94 9.68 7.60
N ILE A 142 7.75 9.56 8.65
CA ILE A 142 8.77 10.57 9.03
C ILE A 142 9.78 10.84 7.90
N LYS A 143 10.19 9.82 7.17
CA LYS A 143 11.12 9.95 6.03
C LYS A 143 10.51 10.78 4.92
N PHE A 144 9.23 10.56 4.63
CA PHE A 144 8.48 11.33 3.64
C PHE A 144 8.33 12.80 4.07
N PHE A 145 7.93 13.06 5.31
CA PHE A 145 7.76 14.43 5.79
C PHE A 145 9.09 15.19 5.87
N ARG A 146 10.18 14.52 6.25
CA ARG A 146 11.53 15.10 6.20
C ARG A 146 11.92 15.44 4.77
N TYR A 147 11.66 14.57 3.81
CA TYR A 147 11.92 14.84 2.41
C TYR A 147 11.14 16.07 1.91
N VAL A 148 9.84 16.17 2.24
CA VAL A 148 9.00 17.33 1.88
C VAL A 148 9.52 18.59 2.54
N LEU A 149 9.83 18.54 3.83
CA LEU A 149 10.35 19.69 4.58
C LEU A 149 11.65 20.23 3.97
N THR A 150 12.56 19.33 3.56
CA THR A 150 13.86 19.73 2.98
C THR A 150 13.73 20.25 1.56
N ASN A 151 12.91 19.61 0.71
CA ASN A 151 12.90 19.90 -0.72
C ASN A 151 11.74 20.81 -1.17
N LYS A 152 10.62 20.80 -0.47
CA LYS A 152 9.37 21.50 -0.82
C LYS A 152 8.60 21.95 0.42
N PRO A 153 9.19 22.78 1.33
CA PRO A 153 8.62 23.09 2.65
C PRO A 153 7.22 23.72 2.58
N LYS A 154 6.93 24.50 1.54
CA LYS A 154 5.60 25.11 1.33
C LYS A 154 4.46 24.09 1.19
N PHE A 155 4.75 22.83 0.85
CA PHE A 155 3.76 21.79 0.72
C PHE A 155 3.65 20.91 1.97
N LEU A 156 4.37 21.17 3.05
CA LEU A 156 4.39 20.29 4.22
C LEU A 156 2.99 20.10 4.83
N VAL A 157 2.28 21.20 5.10
CA VAL A 157 0.92 21.13 5.68
C VAL A 157 -0.03 20.37 4.75
N GLN A 158 -0.01 20.68 3.46
CA GLN A 158 -0.82 19.96 2.48
C GLN A 158 -0.47 18.46 2.43
N SER A 159 0.81 18.11 2.51
CA SER A 159 1.28 16.72 2.53
C SER A 159 0.81 15.97 3.78
N ILE A 160 0.80 16.62 4.94
CA ILE A 160 0.27 16.07 6.20
C ILE A 160 -1.24 15.78 6.04
N LEU A 161 -2.02 16.76 5.59
CA LEU A 161 -3.47 16.61 5.44
C LEU A 161 -3.82 15.52 4.41
N LEU A 162 -3.15 15.50 3.27
CA LEU A 162 -3.34 14.46 2.25
C LEU A 162 -2.93 13.07 2.77
N ASN A 163 -1.84 12.99 3.52
CA ASN A 163 -1.40 11.72 4.09
C ASN A 163 -2.39 11.18 5.12
N LEU A 164 -2.93 12.03 6.01
CA LEU A 164 -4.01 11.64 6.93
C LEU A 164 -5.25 11.12 6.17
N TRP A 165 -5.65 11.84 5.12
CA TRP A 165 -6.76 11.41 4.28
C TRP A 165 -6.51 10.05 3.64
N PHE A 166 -5.38 9.88 2.95
CA PHE A 166 -5.07 8.63 2.26
C PHE A 166 -4.82 7.47 3.23
N SER A 167 -4.22 7.71 4.39
CA SER A 167 -4.10 6.69 5.43
C SER A 167 -5.47 6.19 5.91
N SER A 168 -6.44 7.07 6.08
CA SER A 168 -7.82 6.69 6.42
C SER A 168 -8.46 5.85 5.30
N ILE A 169 -8.33 6.29 4.04
CA ILE A 169 -8.87 5.56 2.88
C ILE A 169 -8.25 4.17 2.73
N ILE A 170 -6.94 4.05 2.91
CA ILE A 170 -6.20 2.78 2.92
C ILE A 170 -6.76 1.85 4.01
N SER A 171 -6.95 2.36 5.22
CA SER A 171 -7.48 1.59 6.34
C SER A 171 -8.91 1.09 6.09
N PHE A 172 -9.79 1.95 5.58
CA PHE A 172 -11.14 1.54 5.21
C PHE A 172 -11.13 0.54 4.06
N GLY A 173 -10.24 0.71 3.09
CA GLY A 173 -10.02 -0.27 2.02
C GLY A 173 -9.58 -1.63 2.56
N ALA A 174 -8.64 -1.66 3.51
CA ALA A 174 -8.18 -2.88 4.15
C ALA A 174 -9.29 -3.60 4.93
N ILE A 175 -10.06 -2.85 5.73
CA ILE A 175 -11.22 -3.39 6.46
C ILE A 175 -12.24 -3.96 5.48
N TRP A 176 -12.56 -3.24 4.41
CA TRP A 176 -13.48 -3.71 3.39
C TRP A 176 -12.98 -4.98 2.69
N GLY A 177 -11.69 -5.05 2.37
CA GLY A 177 -11.07 -6.24 1.80
C GLY A 177 -11.14 -7.45 2.73
N LEU A 178 -10.89 -7.25 4.05
CA LEU A 178 -11.04 -8.28 5.06
C LEU A 178 -12.49 -8.78 5.15
N LEU A 179 -13.47 -7.88 5.17
CA LEU A 179 -14.89 -8.26 5.18
C LEU A 179 -15.24 -9.09 3.94
N ARG A 180 -14.80 -8.68 2.75
CA ARG A 180 -14.99 -9.44 1.52
C ARG A 180 -14.40 -10.84 1.62
N TRP A 181 -13.20 -10.96 2.19
CA TRP A 181 -12.57 -12.27 2.38
C TRP A 181 -13.39 -13.16 3.34
N VAL A 182 -13.88 -12.62 4.45
CA VAL A 182 -14.73 -13.36 5.42
C VAL A 182 -16.01 -13.86 4.79
N ILE A 183 -16.65 -13.08 3.92
CA ILE A 183 -17.89 -13.50 3.21
C ILE A 183 -17.62 -14.38 1.98
N GLY A 184 -16.41 -14.88 1.81
CA GLY A 184 -16.08 -15.90 0.83
C GLY A 184 -15.51 -15.42 -0.49
N HIS A 185 -15.23 -14.13 -0.65
CA HIS A 185 -14.48 -13.66 -1.83
C HIS A 185 -13.03 -14.12 -1.73
N ARG A 186 -12.54 -14.78 -2.78
CA ARG A 186 -11.14 -15.24 -2.91
C ARG A 186 -10.56 -14.68 -4.19
N VAL A 187 -9.25 -14.45 -4.21
CA VAL A 187 -8.53 -14.01 -5.42
C VAL A 187 -8.37 -15.18 -6.37
N ILE A 188 -8.07 -16.36 -5.82
CA ILE A 188 -7.91 -17.61 -6.55
C ILE A 188 -9.07 -18.51 -6.14
N LYS A 189 -9.85 -18.98 -7.10
CA LYS A 189 -10.75 -20.12 -6.88
C LYS A 189 -9.86 -21.36 -6.81
N SER A 190 -9.81 -21.97 -5.63
CA SER A 190 -9.15 -23.26 -5.40
C SER A 190 -9.76 -24.37 -6.27
#